data_b52e0bf16bbbfcbbf5ff8d40a49ebb12
#
_entry.id   b52e0bf16bbbfcbbf5ff8d40a49ebb12
#
_cell.length_a   1.000
_cell.length_b   1.000
_cell.length_c   1.000
_cell.angle_alpha   90.00
_cell.angle_beta   90.00
_cell.angle_gamma   90.00
#
_symmetry.space_group_name_H-M   'P 1'
#
loop_
_entity.id
_entity.type
_entity.pdbx_description
1 polymer ?
#
loop_
_entity_poly.entity_id
_entity_poly.type
_entity_poly.pdbx_seq_one_letter_code
_entity_poly.pdbx_strand_id
1 'polypeptide(L)'
;MKIAVAGKGGAGKTTISGTLARALARAGHDVMAIDADVNPMLGISLGLGMDDTERLAGIRQELSGSRADDVIHEHTIEGLIERFGEDAPDGVRVVVASRVDMPDHGCLCCGVSADRLLREMEAGGRTVLGDLEAGIGVLTRMETGSLDVVLVVANPTPKSIEVARRAVEAAAAREIPVLVVANRITGDADLEAIRSVLGDCDMAV
;
A
#
# COMPACT_ATOMS: atom_id res chain seq x y z
N MET A 1 1.60 -12.98 -5.77
CA MET A 1 2.16 -11.75 -6.36
C MET A 1 2.06 -10.63 -5.35
N LYS A 2 3.10 -9.80 -5.23
CA LYS A 2 3.15 -8.64 -4.31
C LYS A 2 3.24 -7.34 -5.08
N ILE A 3 2.26 -6.48 -4.91
CA ILE A 3 2.13 -5.18 -5.59
C ILE A 3 2.17 -4.07 -4.54
N ALA A 4 2.95 -3.03 -4.76
CA ALA A 4 2.86 -1.81 -3.95
C ALA A 4 2.38 -0.63 -4.81
N VAL A 5 1.54 0.24 -4.24
CA VAL A 5 1.06 1.45 -4.90
C VAL A 5 1.68 2.65 -4.21
N ALA A 6 2.48 3.41 -4.95
CA ALA A 6 3.25 4.54 -4.46
C ALA A 6 2.94 5.83 -5.22
N GLY A 7 3.34 6.97 -4.69
CA GLY A 7 3.18 8.27 -5.33
C GLY A 7 2.85 9.39 -4.35
N LYS A 8 2.63 10.58 -4.88
CA LYS A 8 2.33 11.78 -4.08
C LYS A 8 0.98 11.68 -3.37
N GLY A 9 0.86 12.34 -2.20
CA GLY A 9 -0.43 12.55 -1.54
C GLY A 9 -1.46 13.22 -2.47
N GLY A 10 -2.66 12.63 -2.54
CA GLY A 10 -3.72 13.09 -3.45
C GLY A 10 -3.56 12.68 -4.92
N ALA A 11 -2.57 11.86 -5.28
CA ALA A 11 -2.42 11.35 -6.65
C ALA A 11 -3.50 10.35 -7.07
N GLY A 12 -4.21 9.74 -6.11
CA GLY A 12 -5.25 8.74 -6.35
C GLY A 12 -4.82 7.30 -6.00
N LYS A 13 -3.73 7.12 -5.26
CA LYS A 13 -3.21 5.81 -4.85
C LYS A 13 -4.30 4.92 -4.27
N THR A 14 -4.93 5.34 -3.19
CA THR A 14 -5.95 4.57 -2.47
C THR A 14 -7.15 4.19 -3.34
N THR A 15 -7.58 5.09 -4.24
CA THR A 15 -8.65 4.80 -5.20
C THR A 15 -8.20 3.72 -6.19
N ILE A 16 -6.99 3.83 -6.72
CA ILE A 16 -6.42 2.84 -7.65
C ILE A 16 -6.21 1.51 -6.93
N SER A 17 -5.67 1.53 -5.70
CA SER A 17 -5.48 0.34 -4.87
C SER A 17 -6.79 -0.40 -4.64
N GLY A 18 -7.82 0.28 -4.16
CA GLY A 18 -9.13 -0.32 -3.91
C GLY A 18 -9.80 -0.84 -5.18
N THR A 19 -9.75 -0.06 -6.27
CA THR A 19 -10.32 -0.47 -7.57
C THR A 19 -9.61 -1.70 -8.11
N LEU A 20 -8.28 -1.73 -8.10
CA LEU A 20 -7.49 -2.85 -8.59
C LEU A 20 -7.72 -4.11 -7.73
N ALA A 21 -7.72 -3.98 -6.40
CA ALA A 21 -7.98 -5.09 -5.50
C ALA A 21 -9.34 -5.74 -5.78
N ARG A 22 -10.39 -4.93 -5.91
CA ARG A 22 -11.74 -5.42 -6.24
C ARG A 22 -11.83 -6.02 -7.64
N ALA A 23 -11.16 -5.42 -8.63
CA ALA A 23 -11.12 -5.96 -9.99
C ALA A 23 -10.45 -7.34 -10.04
N LEU A 24 -9.33 -7.50 -9.34
CA LEU A 24 -8.63 -8.78 -9.24
C LEU A 24 -9.46 -9.84 -8.50
N ALA A 25 -10.11 -9.47 -7.39
CA ALA A 25 -10.98 -10.39 -6.66
C ALA A 25 -12.17 -10.85 -7.50
N ARG A 26 -12.81 -9.94 -8.25
CA ARG A 26 -13.89 -10.28 -9.21
C ARG A 26 -13.41 -11.16 -10.36
N ALA A 27 -12.13 -11.08 -10.72
CA ALA A 27 -11.51 -11.96 -11.70
C ALA A 27 -11.13 -13.34 -11.12
N GLY A 28 -11.42 -13.60 -9.83
CA GLY A 28 -11.20 -14.88 -9.17
C GLY A 28 -9.86 -15.04 -8.47
N HIS A 29 -9.11 -13.94 -8.30
CA HIS A 29 -7.90 -13.97 -7.50
C HIS A 29 -8.19 -13.86 -6.00
N ASP A 30 -7.43 -14.57 -5.17
CA ASP A 30 -7.39 -14.35 -3.73
C ASP A 30 -6.59 -13.07 -3.47
N VAL A 31 -7.21 -12.04 -2.90
CA VAL A 31 -6.62 -10.71 -2.76
C VAL A 31 -6.58 -10.27 -1.30
N MET A 32 -5.38 -9.91 -0.88
CA MET A 32 -5.10 -9.23 0.39
C MET A 32 -4.68 -7.80 0.13
N ALA A 33 -5.37 -6.84 0.77
CA ALA A 33 -5.04 -5.42 0.70
C ALA A 33 -4.45 -4.94 2.04
N ILE A 34 -3.34 -4.22 2.00
CA ILE A 34 -2.69 -3.61 3.16
C ILE A 34 -2.82 -2.10 3.06
N ASP A 35 -3.52 -1.49 4.00
CA ASP A 35 -3.52 -0.04 4.17
C ASP A 35 -2.30 0.36 5.01
N ALA A 36 -1.34 0.98 4.36
CA ALA A 36 -0.08 1.40 4.95
C ALA A 36 -0.03 2.91 5.27
N ASP A 37 -1.14 3.63 5.04
CA ASP A 37 -1.25 5.03 5.43
C ASP A 37 -1.57 5.12 6.94
N VAL A 38 -1.00 6.12 7.60
CA VAL A 38 -1.30 6.43 9.00
C VAL A 38 -2.73 6.97 9.19
N ASN A 39 -3.35 7.44 8.12
CA ASN A 39 -4.76 7.80 8.04
C ASN A 39 -5.48 6.83 7.08
N PRO A 40 -5.84 5.62 7.54
CA PRO A 40 -6.29 4.54 6.67
C PRO A 40 -7.65 4.85 6.06
N MET A 41 -7.74 4.82 4.74
CA MET A 41 -8.95 5.09 3.95
C MET A 41 -9.19 4.03 2.85
N LEU A 42 -8.38 2.99 2.80
CA LEU A 42 -8.51 1.94 1.79
C LEU A 42 -9.84 1.17 1.92
N GLY A 43 -10.34 0.99 3.14
CA GLY A 43 -11.64 0.36 3.40
C GLY A 43 -12.79 0.99 2.63
N ILE A 44 -12.83 2.34 2.56
CA ILE A 44 -13.84 3.06 1.79
C ILE A 44 -13.73 2.72 0.30
N SER A 45 -12.52 2.70 -0.24
CA SER A 45 -12.27 2.37 -1.66
C SER A 45 -12.58 0.90 -1.97
N LEU A 46 -12.50 0.03 -0.98
CA LEU A 46 -12.91 -1.37 -1.05
C LEU A 46 -14.44 -1.55 -0.91
N GLY A 47 -15.16 -0.52 -0.49
CA GLY A 47 -16.62 -0.54 -0.38
C GLY A 47 -17.16 -0.91 1.02
N LEU A 48 -16.34 -0.85 2.07
CA LEU A 48 -16.78 -1.04 3.46
C LEU A 48 -17.68 0.10 3.98
N GLY A 49 -17.57 1.29 3.39
CA GLY A 49 -18.22 2.48 3.93
C GLY A 49 -17.38 3.16 5.02
N MET A 50 -17.83 4.33 5.48
CA MET A 50 -17.07 5.17 6.41
C MET A 50 -16.96 4.51 7.80
N ASP A 51 -18.11 4.14 8.38
CA ASP A 51 -18.19 3.64 9.76
C ASP A 51 -17.39 2.34 9.95
N ASP A 52 -17.44 1.43 8.98
CA ASP A 52 -16.71 0.18 9.05
C ASP A 52 -15.21 0.40 8.82
N THR A 53 -14.85 1.32 7.92
CA THR A 53 -13.44 1.71 7.72
C THR A 53 -12.84 2.34 8.98
N GLU A 54 -13.60 3.15 9.70
CA GLU A 54 -13.16 3.75 10.98
C GLU A 54 -12.98 2.70 12.09
N ARG A 55 -13.67 1.56 12.02
CA ARG A 55 -13.54 0.47 13.00
C ARG A 55 -12.36 -0.46 12.72
N LEU A 56 -11.73 -0.39 11.54
CA LEU A 56 -10.58 -1.24 11.24
C LEU A 56 -9.46 -1.01 12.26
N ALA A 57 -9.04 -2.08 12.93
CA ALA A 57 -7.98 -2.03 13.92
C ALA A 57 -6.61 -1.86 13.25
N GLY A 58 -5.84 -0.89 13.70
CA GLY A 58 -4.44 -0.78 13.29
C GLY A 58 -3.58 -1.82 14.04
N ILE A 59 -2.91 -2.71 13.31
CA ILE A 59 -2.11 -3.79 13.92
C ILE A 59 -1.10 -3.22 14.92
N ARG A 60 -0.39 -2.17 14.55
CA ARG A 60 0.63 -1.55 15.40
C ARG A 60 0.04 -1.01 16.71
N GLN A 61 -1.12 -0.36 16.67
CA GLN A 61 -1.77 0.22 17.83
C GLN A 61 -2.34 -0.86 18.75
N GLU A 62 -2.95 -1.88 18.20
CA GLU A 62 -3.52 -2.99 18.97
C GLU A 62 -2.44 -3.76 19.72
N LEU A 63 -1.30 -4.03 19.06
CA LEU A 63 -0.17 -4.70 19.71
C LEU A 63 0.48 -3.84 20.78
N SER A 64 0.48 -2.51 20.64
CA SER A 64 1.05 -1.61 21.66
C SER A 64 0.13 -1.36 22.85
N GLY A 65 -1.18 -1.51 22.67
CA GLY A 65 -2.19 -1.41 23.73
C GLY A 65 -2.24 -2.64 24.65
N SER A 66 -1.71 -3.78 24.23
CA SER A 66 -1.60 -4.99 25.03
C SER A 66 -0.54 -4.80 26.13
N ARG A 67 -0.84 -5.17 27.39
CA ARG A 67 0.15 -5.07 28.48
C ARG A 67 1.40 -5.85 28.14
N ALA A 68 2.55 -5.29 28.50
CA ALA A 68 3.88 -5.85 28.18
C ALA A 68 4.08 -7.31 28.60
N ASP A 69 3.31 -7.79 29.54
CA ASP A 69 3.38 -9.17 30.07
C ASP A 69 2.66 -10.20 29.19
N ASP A 70 1.77 -9.76 28.29
CA ASP A 70 1.01 -10.64 27.38
C ASP A 70 1.51 -10.58 25.94
N VAL A 71 2.47 -9.73 25.64
CA VAL A 71 3.03 -9.60 24.30
C VAL A 71 4.03 -10.72 24.07
N ILE A 72 3.56 -11.82 23.59
CA ILE A 72 4.40 -12.85 23.00
C ILE A 72 5.07 -12.21 21.78
N HIS A 73 6.38 -12.06 21.84
CA HIS A 73 7.21 -11.49 20.76
C HIS A 73 7.23 -12.35 19.46
N GLU A 74 6.36 -13.34 19.36
CA GLU A 74 6.29 -14.34 18.29
C GLU A 74 4.95 -14.29 17.52
N HIS A 75 4.50 -13.10 17.13
CA HIS A 75 3.42 -13.05 16.14
C HIS A 75 4.01 -13.28 14.75
N THR A 76 3.59 -14.35 14.09
CA THR A 76 3.83 -14.52 12.66
C THR A 76 2.99 -13.49 11.90
N ILE A 77 3.46 -13.09 10.72
CA ILE A 77 2.71 -12.14 9.86
C ILE A 77 1.33 -12.72 9.53
N GLU A 78 1.23 -14.01 9.23
CA GLU A 78 -0.02 -14.72 8.96
C GLU A 78 -0.97 -14.66 10.17
N GLY A 79 -0.46 -14.87 11.36
CA GLY A 79 -1.26 -14.77 12.60
C GLY A 79 -1.78 -13.35 12.85
N LEU A 80 -1.01 -12.32 12.51
CA LEU A 80 -1.47 -10.93 12.58
C LEU A 80 -2.57 -10.64 11.56
N ILE A 81 -2.44 -11.14 10.34
CA ILE A 81 -3.43 -11.00 9.29
C ILE A 81 -4.73 -11.73 9.66
N GLU A 82 -4.62 -12.94 10.20
CA GLU A 82 -5.77 -13.72 10.65
C GLU A 82 -6.53 -12.99 11.77
N ARG A 83 -5.80 -12.43 12.72
CA ARG A 83 -6.37 -11.73 13.89
C ARG A 83 -6.98 -10.37 13.55
N PHE A 84 -6.32 -9.57 12.71
CA PHE A 84 -6.68 -8.16 12.47
C PHE A 84 -7.22 -7.90 11.06
N GLY A 85 -7.25 -8.91 10.20
CA GLY A 85 -7.80 -8.77 8.86
C GLY A 85 -9.32 -8.83 8.88
N GLU A 86 -9.94 -7.94 8.12
CA GLU A 86 -11.39 -7.88 7.92
C GLU A 86 -11.75 -8.18 6.46
N ASP A 87 -12.91 -8.77 6.26
CA ASP A 87 -13.39 -9.08 4.92
C ASP A 87 -14.14 -7.89 4.34
N ALA A 88 -13.63 -7.37 3.22
CA ALA A 88 -14.27 -6.33 2.44
C ALA A 88 -15.12 -6.93 1.29
N PRO A 89 -16.00 -6.13 0.64
CA PRO A 89 -16.74 -6.57 -0.52
C PRO A 89 -15.88 -7.21 -1.62
N ASP A 90 -16.51 -8.04 -2.43
CA ASP A 90 -15.88 -8.83 -3.51
C ASP A 90 -14.89 -9.91 -3.01
N GLY A 91 -14.80 -10.15 -1.68
CA GLY A 91 -13.91 -11.14 -1.09
C GLY A 91 -12.46 -10.65 -0.91
N VAL A 92 -12.23 -9.35 -0.92
CA VAL A 92 -10.93 -8.77 -0.58
C VAL A 92 -10.75 -8.78 0.95
N ARG A 93 -9.65 -9.36 1.44
CA ARG A 93 -9.28 -9.24 2.84
C ARG A 93 -8.42 -8.00 3.03
N VAL A 94 -8.73 -7.16 4.02
CA VAL A 94 -8.00 -5.92 4.27
C VAL A 94 -7.41 -5.90 5.68
N VAL A 95 -6.18 -5.39 5.80
CA VAL A 95 -5.52 -5.09 7.07
C VAL A 95 -5.00 -3.67 7.08
N VAL A 96 -5.00 -3.04 8.26
CA VAL A 96 -4.45 -1.70 8.50
C VAL A 96 -3.15 -1.83 9.29
N ALA A 97 -2.04 -1.33 8.73
CA ALA A 97 -0.73 -1.43 9.37
C ALA A 97 -0.61 -0.50 10.60
N SER A 98 -1.10 0.76 10.50
CA SER A 98 -1.08 1.73 11.60
C SER A 98 -2.17 2.80 11.47
N ARG A 99 -2.46 3.52 12.59
CA ARG A 99 -3.43 4.64 12.63
C ARG A 99 -2.87 5.79 13.49
N VAL A 100 -3.27 7.02 13.21
CA VAL A 100 -2.84 8.24 13.94
C VAL A 100 -3.78 8.60 15.10
N ASP A 101 -5.03 8.19 15.04
CA ASP A 101 -6.07 8.50 16.04
C ASP A 101 -5.81 7.90 17.43
N MET A 102 -4.81 7.04 17.53
CA MET A 102 -4.29 6.57 18.81
C MET A 102 -2.97 7.28 19.16
N PRO A 103 -2.83 7.83 20.40
CA PRO A 103 -1.57 8.40 20.84
C PRO A 103 -0.43 7.39 20.66
N ASP A 104 0.67 7.86 20.14
CA ASP A 104 1.82 7.00 19.78
C ASP A 104 2.50 6.46 21.06
N HIS A 105 1.98 5.39 21.58
CA HIS A 105 2.63 4.55 22.57
C HIS A 105 3.09 3.24 21.96
N GLY A 106 3.29 3.24 20.62
CA GLY A 106 3.71 2.07 19.90
C GLY A 106 5.05 1.54 20.42
N CYS A 107 5.05 0.32 20.92
CA CYS A 107 6.28 -0.38 21.22
C CYS A 107 7.09 -0.51 19.92
N LEU A 108 8.21 0.21 19.83
CA LEU A 108 9.17 0.06 18.74
C LEU A 108 9.72 -1.38 18.64
N CYS A 109 9.61 -2.16 19.73
CA CYS A 109 10.06 -3.54 19.77
C CYS A 109 9.16 -4.50 18.98
N CYS A 110 7.86 -4.20 18.79
CA CYS A 110 6.96 -5.07 18.03
C CYS A 110 7.23 -5.04 16.52
N GLY A 111 7.94 -4.00 16.04
CA GLY A 111 8.51 -3.95 14.69
C GLY A 111 7.53 -4.12 13.53
N VAL A 112 6.20 -3.97 13.77
CA VAL A 112 5.20 -4.10 12.72
C VAL A 112 5.12 -2.78 11.96
N SER A 113 5.65 -2.80 10.76
CA SER A 113 5.59 -1.68 9.81
C SER A 113 5.07 -2.18 8.48
N ALA A 114 4.56 -1.27 7.66
CA ALA A 114 4.03 -1.64 6.35
C ALA A 114 5.07 -2.33 5.46
N ASP A 115 6.32 -1.88 5.51
CA ASP A 115 7.42 -2.51 4.78
C ASP A 115 7.71 -3.93 5.31
N ARG A 116 7.64 -4.15 6.63
CA ARG A 116 7.79 -5.47 7.21
C ARG A 116 6.66 -6.41 6.79
N LEU A 117 5.40 -5.96 6.88
CA LEU A 117 4.26 -6.75 6.42
C LEU A 117 4.44 -7.18 4.96
N LEU A 118 4.79 -6.23 4.08
CA LEU A 118 4.98 -6.52 2.66
C LEU A 118 6.18 -7.43 2.40
N ARG A 119 7.29 -7.30 3.13
CA ARG A 119 8.48 -8.14 2.93
C ARG A 119 8.26 -9.57 3.40
N GLU A 120 7.79 -9.73 4.65
CA GLU A 120 7.75 -11.02 5.34
C GLU A 120 6.50 -11.85 4.98
N MET A 121 5.41 -11.18 4.51
CA MET A 121 4.23 -11.89 4.06
C MET A 121 4.52 -12.78 2.86
N GLU A 122 4.20 -14.05 2.97
CA GLU A 122 4.23 -14.94 1.82
C GLU A 122 2.99 -14.76 0.96
N ALA A 123 3.16 -14.61 -0.35
CA ALA A 123 2.02 -14.49 -1.27
C ALA A 123 1.17 -15.78 -1.26
N GLY A 124 1.81 -16.96 -1.17
CA GLY A 124 1.09 -18.25 -1.02
C GLY A 124 0.04 -18.53 -2.10
N GLY A 125 0.25 -17.99 -3.31
CA GLY A 125 -0.71 -18.05 -4.41
C GLY A 125 -1.69 -16.87 -4.49
N ARG A 126 -1.82 -16.04 -3.43
CA ARG A 126 -2.65 -14.83 -3.41
C ARG A 126 -1.96 -13.61 -4.02
N THR A 127 -2.74 -12.59 -4.32
CA THR A 127 -2.23 -11.26 -4.65
C THR A 127 -2.25 -10.39 -3.40
N VAL A 128 -1.08 -9.87 -3.00
CA VAL A 128 -0.92 -8.91 -1.91
C VAL A 128 -0.76 -7.52 -2.52
N LEU A 129 -1.61 -6.58 -2.13
CA LEU A 129 -1.59 -5.21 -2.62
C LEU A 129 -1.39 -4.24 -1.44
N GLY A 130 -0.29 -3.50 -1.43
CA GLY A 130 0.01 -2.48 -0.42
C GLY A 130 -0.30 -1.06 -0.92
N ASP A 131 -1.26 -0.37 -0.29
CA ASP A 131 -1.51 1.06 -0.48
C ASP A 131 -0.55 1.85 0.41
N LEU A 132 0.54 2.35 -0.18
CA LEU A 132 1.61 2.98 0.58
C LEU A 132 1.25 4.42 0.98
N GLU A 133 1.73 4.83 2.17
CA GLU A 133 1.74 6.22 2.58
C GLU A 133 2.37 7.12 1.50
N ALA A 134 1.98 8.41 1.50
CA ALA A 134 2.48 9.38 0.54
C ALA A 134 4.01 9.53 0.60
N GLY A 135 4.64 9.57 -0.57
CA GLY A 135 6.09 9.73 -0.70
C GLY A 135 6.82 8.44 -1.06
N ILE A 136 8.09 8.37 -0.72
CA ILE A 136 8.99 7.26 -1.08
C ILE A 136 9.50 6.46 0.14
N GLY A 137 9.13 6.88 1.36
CA GLY A 137 9.71 6.37 2.60
C GLY A 137 9.60 4.86 2.77
N VAL A 138 8.46 4.28 2.43
CA VAL A 138 8.27 2.82 2.49
C VAL A 138 9.13 2.12 1.42
N LEU A 139 9.14 2.63 0.18
CA LEU A 139 9.95 2.06 -0.91
C LEU A 139 11.44 2.03 -0.59
N THR A 140 11.95 3.05 0.11
CA THR A 140 13.38 3.11 0.46
C THR A 140 13.80 2.05 1.48
N ARG A 141 12.85 1.42 2.18
CA ARG A 141 13.08 0.32 3.12
C ARG A 141 12.81 -1.07 2.55
N MET A 142 12.30 -1.14 1.30
CA MET A 142 12.11 -2.42 0.61
C MET A 142 13.46 -3.05 0.24
N GLU A 143 13.47 -4.36 0.14
CA GLU A 143 14.60 -5.17 -0.29
C GLU A 143 14.38 -5.69 -1.71
N THR A 144 15.46 -6.00 -2.42
CA THR A 144 15.38 -6.65 -3.74
C THR A 144 14.57 -7.95 -3.62
N GLY A 145 13.61 -8.15 -4.53
CA GLY A 145 12.75 -9.33 -4.54
C GLY A 145 11.60 -9.33 -3.52
N SER A 146 11.46 -8.28 -2.71
CA SER A 146 10.34 -8.17 -1.75
C SER A 146 9.01 -7.81 -2.40
N LEU A 147 9.03 -7.24 -3.59
CA LEU A 147 7.86 -6.87 -4.40
C LEU A 147 8.05 -7.36 -5.83
N ASP A 148 6.96 -7.80 -6.45
CA ASP A 148 6.96 -8.18 -7.88
C ASP A 148 6.82 -6.95 -8.78
N VAL A 149 6.10 -5.90 -8.31
CA VAL A 149 5.93 -4.64 -9.05
C VAL A 149 5.54 -3.50 -8.13
N VAL A 150 5.97 -2.29 -8.48
CA VAL A 150 5.47 -1.04 -7.89
C VAL A 150 4.65 -0.28 -8.93
N LEU A 151 3.41 0.04 -8.60
CA LEU A 151 2.57 0.96 -9.36
C LEU A 151 2.85 2.39 -8.87
N VAL A 152 3.48 3.19 -9.70
CA VAL A 152 3.80 4.59 -9.36
C VAL A 152 2.75 5.51 -9.94
N VAL A 153 1.87 6.03 -9.08
CA VAL A 153 0.76 6.91 -9.50
C VAL A 153 1.25 8.34 -9.65
N ALA A 154 1.12 8.88 -10.85
CA ALA A 154 1.48 10.25 -11.21
C ALA A 154 0.30 11.01 -11.80
N ASN A 155 0.05 12.25 -11.36
CA ASN A 155 -0.80 13.22 -12.06
C ASN A 155 0.09 14.25 -12.79
N PRO A 156 -0.47 15.01 -13.77
CA PRO A 156 0.29 15.96 -14.59
C PRO A 156 0.60 17.26 -13.82
N THR A 157 1.05 17.16 -12.56
CA THR A 157 1.51 18.30 -11.77
C THR A 157 2.99 18.16 -11.45
N PRO A 158 3.78 19.27 -11.47
CA PRO A 158 5.23 19.17 -11.25
C PRO A 158 5.62 18.42 -9.98
N LYS A 159 4.88 18.67 -8.87
CA LYS A 159 5.15 17.99 -7.59
C LYS A 159 4.82 16.50 -7.64
N SER A 160 3.80 16.09 -8.39
CA SER A 160 3.45 14.66 -8.53
C SER A 160 4.47 13.93 -9.39
N ILE A 161 4.84 14.54 -10.50
CA ILE A 161 5.85 13.99 -11.43
C ILE A 161 7.20 13.85 -10.72
N GLU A 162 7.62 14.85 -9.93
CA GLU A 162 8.89 14.76 -9.18
C GLU A 162 8.87 13.64 -8.12
N VAL A 163 7.76 13.46 -7.39
CA VAL A 163 7.63 12.34 -6.43
C VAL A 163 7.62 11.00 -7.17
N ALA A 164 6.95 10.93 -8.32
CA ALA A 164 6.94 9.73 -9.16
C ALA A 164 8.35 9.38 -9.65
N ARG A 165 9.13 10.37 -10.12
CA ARG A 165 10.53 10.19 -10.53
C ARG A 165 11.37 9.57 -9.39
N ARG A 166 11.27 10.12 -8.19
CA ARG A 166 11.97 9.58 -7.03
C ARG A 166 11.50 8.17 -6.65
N ALA A 167 10.21 7.87 -6.82
CA ALA A 167 9.69 6.53 -6.57
C ALA A 167 10.23 5.52 -7.58
N VAL A 168 10.29 5.87 -8.86
CA VAL A 168 10.90 5.07 -9.92
C VAL A 168 12.37 4.80 -9.61
N GLU A 169 13.14 5.82 -9.26
CA GLU A 169 14.56 5.68 -8.90
C GLU A 169 14.76 4.79 -7.67
N ALA A 170 13.91 4.97 -6.64
CA ALA A 170 13.98 4.16 -5.43
C ALA A 170 13.65 2.68 -5.68
N ALA A 171 12.70 2.39 -6.57
CA ALA A 171 12.37 1.03 -6.99
C ALA A 171 13.48 0.43 -7.86
N ALA A 172 13.99 1.17 -8.85
CA ALA A 172 15.08 0.74 -9.72
C ALA A 172 16.36 0.39 -8.93
N ALA A 173 16.71 1.20 -7.91
CA ALA A 173 17.85 0.92 -7.03
C ALA A 173 17.71 -0.39 -6.23
N ARG A 174 16.52 -1.02 -6.23
CA ARG A 174 16.19 -2.29 -5.57
C ARG A 174 15.80 -3.38 -6.55
N GLU A 175 16.00 -3.12 -7.83
CA GLU A 175 15.64 -4.05 -8.91
C GLU A 175 14.16 -4.45 -8.88
N ILE A 176 13.28 -3.55 -8.40
CA ILE A 176 11.83 -3.78 -8.37
C ILE A 176 11.23 -3.23 -9.66
N PRO A 177 10.49 -4.04 -10.44
CA PRO A 177 9.79 -3.60 -11.64
C PRO A 177 8.80 -2.47 -11.33
N VAL A 178 8.69 -1.51 -12.24
CA VAL A 178 7.81 -0.35 -12.10
C VAL A 178 6.83 -0.27 -13.26
N LEU A 179 5.56 -0.01 -12.94
CA LEU A 179 4.56 0.44 -13.89
C LEU A 179 4.06 1.83 -13.44
N VAL A 180 4.24 2.84 -14.27
CA VAL A 180 3.69 4.17 -14.01
C VAL A 180 2.20 4.18 -14.34
N VAL A 181 1.38 4.69 -13.43
CA VAL A 181 -0.05 4.89 -13.65
C VAL A 181 -0.28 6.39 -13.80
N ALA A 182 -0.47 6.86 -15.04
CA ALA A 182 -0.79 8.25 -15.35
C ALA A 182 -2.27 8.51 -15.04
N ASN A 183 -2.55 9.19 -13.94
CA ASN A 183 -3.89 9.44 -13.45
C ASN A 183 -4.31 10.90 -13.66
N ARG A 184 -5.62 11.12 -13.86
CA ARG A 184 -6.23 12.45 -14.10
C ARG A 184 -5.68 13.13 -15.35
N ILE A 185 -5.47 12.35 -16.38
CA ILE A 185 -5.03 12.83 -17.69
C ILE A 185 -6.23 13.44 -18.42
N THR A 186 -6.08 14.65 -18.92
CA THR A 186 -7.11 15.37 -19.66
C THR A 186 -6.77 15.55 -21.15
N GLY A 187 -5.53 15.28 -21.53
CA GLY A 187 -5.07 15.38 -22.92
C GLY A 187 -3.61 14.97 -23.08
N ASP A 188 -3.16 14.98 -24.34
CA ASP A 188 -1.81 14.51 -24.70
C ASP A 188 -0.68 15.31 -24.03
N ALA A 189 -0.87 16.61 -23.80
CA ALA A 189 0.10 17.46 -23.12
C ALA A 189 0.38 16.99 -21.69
N ASP A 190 -0.63 16.43 -20.99
CA ASP A 190 -0.49 15.89 -19.66
C ASP A 190 0.40 14.63 -19.66
N LEU A 191 0.20 13.74 -20.64
CA LEU A 191 1.00 12.55 -20.84
C LEU A 191 2.45 12.91 -21.21
N GLU A 192 2.61 13.88 -22.09
CA GLU A 192 3.93 14.36 -22.51
C GLU A 192 4.70 14.95 -21.32
N ALA A 193 4.04 15.73 -20.45
CA ALA A 193 4.64 16.25 -19.23
C ALA A 193 5.16 15.14 -18.30
N ILE A 194 4.42 14.05 -18.15
CA ILE A 194 4.85 12.91 -17.35
C ILE A 194 6.02 12.18 -18.04
N ARG A 195 5.89 11.86 -19.31
CA ARG A 195 6.91 11.14 -20.11
C ARG A 195 8.24 11.88 -20.20
N SER A 196 8.19 13.22 -20.34
CA SER A 196 9.39 14.04 -20.41
C SER A 196 10.30 13.93 -19.18
N VAL A 197 9.76 13.54 -18.03
CA VAL A 197 10.50 13.40 -16.78
C VAL A 197 10.79 11.94 -16.43
N LEU A 198 9.83 11.04 -16.69
CA LEU A 198 9.96 9.61 -16.34
C LEU A 198 10.57 8.75 -17.45
N GLY A 199 10.75 9.30 -18.65
CA GLY A 199 11.38 8.60 -19.77
C GLY A 199 10.56 7.41 -20.27
N ASP A 200 11.25 6.35 -20.66
CA ASP A 200 10.68 5.14 -21.29
C ASP A 200 10.14 4.12 -20.25
N CYS A 201 9.63 4.59 -19.10
CA CYS A 201 8.98 3.70 -18.16
C CYS A 201 7.69 3.11 -18.75
N ASP A 202 7.41 1.85 -18.47
CA ASP A 202 6.10 1.26 -18.77
C ASP A 202 4.99 2.09 -18.12
N MET A 203 3.96 2.44 -18.90
CA MET A 203 2.92 3.37 -18.47
C MET A 203 1.53 2.90 -18.87
N ALA A 204 0.63 2.87 -17.88
CA ALA A 204 -0.80 2.75 -18.03
C ALA A 204 -1.48 4.14 -17.88
N VAL A 205 -2.62 4.35 -18.54
CA VAL A 205 -3.43 5.59 -18.50
C VAL A 205 -4.84 5.29 -18.10
#